data_67e259530a8163e55a66597c8ec6deac
#
_entry.id   67e259530a8163e55a66597c8ec6deac
#
_cell.length_a   1.000
_cell.length_b   1.000
_cell.length_c   1.000
_cell.angle_alpha   90.00
_cell.angle_beta   90.00
_cell.angle_gamma   90.00
#
_symmetry.space_group_name_H-M   'P 1'
#
loop_
_entity.id
_entity.type
_entity.pdbx_description
1 polymer ?
#
loop_
_entity_poly.entity_id
_entity_poly.type
_entity_poly.pdbx_seq_one_letter_code
_entity_poly.pdbx_strand_id
1 'polypeptide(L)' 'MSGHTFKIGQLVNYLGRERAVGPYQVTQLLPPEGEAFQYRIKNANEPHERVAKEHELRSGA' A
#
# COMPACT_ATOMS: atom_id res chain seq x y z
N MET A 1 16.70 0.27 -10.72
CA MET A 1 16.32 -0.50 -9.53
C MET A 1 15.29 0.30 -8.73
N SER A 2 14.18 -0.33 -8.40
CA SER A 2 13.16 0.31 -7.60
C SER A 2 13.59 0.33 -6.14
N GLY A 3 13.34 1.41 -5.43
CA GLY A 3 13.58 1.49 -3.99
C GLY A 3 12.39 1.07 -3.15
N HIS A 4 11.35 0.52 -3.77
CA HIS A 4 10.14 0.13 -3.06
C HIS A 4 10.42 -1.02 -2.10
N THR A 5 9.93 -0.88 -0.87
CA THR A 5 10.09 -1.90 0.16
C THR A 5 9.11 -3.07 -0.05
N PHE A 6 7.92 -2.75 -0.52
CA PHE A 6 6.88 -3.77 -0.71
C PHE A 6 6.79 -4.19 -2.16
N LYS A 7 6.29 -5.39 -2.38
CA LYS A 7 6.20 -5.99 -3.71
C LYS A 7 4.76 -6.14 -4.13
N ILE A 8 4.55 -6.18 -5.45
CA ILE A 8 3.23 -6.47 -6.00
C ILE A 8 2.78 -7.83 -5.46
N GLY A 9 1.54 -7.88 -4.99
CA GLY A 9 0.97 -9.10 -4.40
C GLY A 9 1.16 -9.22 -2.91
N GLN A 10 2.01 -8.40 -2.32
CA GLN A 10 2.28 -8.47 -0.89
C GLN A 10 1.10 -7.91 -0.10
N LEU A 11 0.81 -8.54 1.03
CA LEU A 11 -0.21 -8.04 1.95
C LEU A 11 0.42 -7.02 2.90
N VAL A 12 -0.27 -5.91 3.08
CA VAL A 12 0.19 -4.81 3.92
C VAL A 12 -0.97 -4.29 4.75
N ASN A 13 -0.64 -3.65 5.86
CA ASN A 13 -1.61 -2.94 6.67
C ASN A 13 -1.53 -1.45 6.34
N TYR A 14 -2.69 -0.82 6.19
CA TYR A 14 -2.77 0.59 5.86
C TYR A 14 -3.04 1.39 7.11
N LEU A 15 -2.08 2.23 7.49
CA LEU A 15 -2.11 2.98 8.73
C LEU A 15 -2.74 4.36 8.61
N GLY A 16 -3.05 4.77 7.40
CA GLY A 16 -3.60 6.10 7.16
C GLY A 16 -5.10 6.21 7.42
N ARG A 17 -5.71 5.17 7.99
CA ARG A 17 -7.14 5.15 8.25
C ARG A 17 -7.40 5.07 9.74
N GLU A 18 -8.53 5.64 10.16
CA GLU A 18 -8.96 5.57 11.56
C GLU A 18 -9.33 4.15 11.97
N ARG A 19 -9.75 3.35 11.01
CA ARG A 19 -10.14 1.98 11.26
C ARG A 19 -9.38 1.06 10.36
N ALA A 20 -8.95 -0.04 10.92
CA ALA A 20 -8.43 -1.13 10.11
C ALA A 20 -9.61 -1.83 9.44
N VAL A 21 -9.49 -2.05 8.14
CA VAL A 21 -10.51 -2.76 7.37
C VAL A 21 -9.97 -4.08 6.85
N GLY A 22 -8.93 -4.57 7.48
CA GLY A 22 -8.27 -5.78 7.06
C GLY A 22 -7.05 -5.47 6.22
N PRO A 23 -6.32 -6.49 5.81
CA PRO A 23 -5.11 -6.27 5.03
C PRO A 23 -5.45 -5.79 3.62
N TYR A 24 -4.54 -4.98 3.08
CA TYR A 24 -4.57 -4.57 1.69
C TYR A 24 -3.55 -5.39 0.92
N GLN A 25 -3.74 -5.49 -0.38
CA GLN A 25 -2.77 -6.12 -1.25
C GLN A 25 -2.19 -5.08 -2.18
N VAL A 26 -0.88 -5.07 -2.34
CA VAL A 26 -0.22 -4.17 -3.27
C VAL A 26 -0.51 -4.65 -4.69
N THR A 27 -1.10 -3.77 -5.50
CA THR A 27 -1.45 -4.11 -6.87
C THR A 27 -0.53 -3.44 -7.88
N GLN A 28 0.14 -2.36 -7.49
CA GLN A 28 1.03 -1.65 -8.40
C GLN A 28 2.05 -0.85 -7.61
N LEU A 29 3.27 -0.80 -8.13
CA LEU A 29 4.30 0.08 -7.60
C LEU A 29 4.22 1.38 -8.39
N LEU A 30 4.12 2.49 -7.68
CA LEU A 30 3.98 3.80 -8.31
C LEU A 30 5.28 4.60 -8.17
N PRO A 31 5.52 5.57 -9.06
CA PRO A 31 6.69 6.43 -8.93
C PRO A 31 6.67 7.19 -7.61
N PRO A 32 7.84 7.51 -7.05
CA PRO A 32 7.87 8.30 -5.83
C PRO A 32 7.35 9.71 -6.06
N GLU A 33 6.74 10.24 -5.01
CA GLU A 33 6.37 11.65 -4.97
C GLU A 33 7.27 12.29 -3.91
N GLY A 34 8.15 13.18 -4.35
CA GLY A 34 9.20 13.66 -3.46
C GLY A 34 10.09 12.49 -3.05
N GLU A 35 10.21 12.26 -1.76
CA GLU A 35 11.02 11.15 -1.23
C GLU A 35 10.20 9.92 -0.88
N ALA A 36 8.89 9.98 -1.07
CA ALA A 36 8.00 8.89 -0.65
C ALA A 36 7.64 8.00 -1.82
N PHE A 37 8.00 6.74 -1.72
CA PHE A 37 7.51 5.73 -2.67
C PHE A 37 6.03 5.52 -2.44
N GLN A 38 5.31 5.27 -3.53
CA GLN A 38 3.88 5.12 -3.47
C GLN A 38 3.46 3.77 -4.02
N TYR A 39 2.29 3.33 -3.60
CA TYR A 39 1.74 2.02 -3.97
C TYR A 39 0.27 2.16 -4.24
N ARG A 40 -0.21 1.38 -5.21
CA ARG A 40 -1.64 1.18 -5.35
C ARG A 40 -1.99 -0.08 -4.58
N ILE A 41 -2.99 0.02 -3.71
CA ILE A 41 -3.38 -1.07 -2.82
C ILE A 41 -4.87 -1.31 -2.92
N LYS A 42 -5.28 -2.53 -2.65
CA LYS A 42 -6.68 -2.92 -2.73
C LYS A 42 -7.05 -3.81 -1.57
N ASN A 43 -8.24 -3.59 -1.03
CA ASN A 43 -8.84 -4.42 0.01
C ASN A 43 -10.09 -5.07 -0.57
N ALA A 44 -10.33 -6.33 -0.27
CA ALA A 44 -11.47 -7.05 -0.79
C ALA A 44 -12.81 -6.46 -0.35
N ASN A 45 -12.80 -5.70 0.75
CA ASN A 45 -14.02 -5.08 1.27
C ASN A 45 -14.24 -3.68 0.72
N GLU A 46 -13.39 -3.21 -0.18
CA GLU A 46 -13.54 -1.89 -0.78
C GLU A 46 -13.66 -2.01 -2.29
N PRO A 47 -14.54 -1.23 -2.91
CA PRO A 47 -14.74 -1.31 -4.36
C PRO A 47 -13.63 -0.65 -5.16
N HIS A 48 -12.82 0.20 -4.54
CA HIS A 48 -11.80 0.96 -5.24
C HIS A 48 -10.41 0.71 -4.68
N GLU A 49 -9.41 0.83 -5.55
CA GLU A 49 -8.04 0.82 -5.10
C GLU A 49 -7.70 2.18 -4.47
N ARG A 50 -6.71 2.16 -3.60
CA ARG A 50 -6.21 3.38 -2.97
C ARG A 50 -4.76 3.57 -3.30
N VAL A 51 -4.31 4.82 -3.31
CA VAL A 51 -2.90 5.15 -3.41
C VAL A 51 -2.40 5.47 -2.01
N ALA A 52 -1.34 4.81 -1.58
CA ALA A 52 -0.77 5.01 -0.26
C ALA A 52 0.74 5.23 -0.36
N LYS A 53 1.26 6.05 0.51
CA LYS A 53 2.70 6.26 0.62
C LYS A 53 3.31 5.18 1.49
N GLU A 54 4.58 4.89 1.26
CA GLU A 54 5.23 3.78 1.93
C GLU A 54 5.16 3.87 3.45
N HIS A 55 5.30 5.08 4.01
CA HIS A 55 5.25 5.23 5.47
C HIS A 55 3.86 4.99 6.05
N GLU A 56 2.84 4.92 5.20
CA GLU A 56 1.48 4.60 5.64
C GLU A 56 1.20 3.10 5.64
N LEU A 57 2.18 2.31 5.24
CA LEU A 57 2.01 0.87 5.08
C LEU A 57 2.98 0.13 5.98
N ARG A 58 2.56 -1.06 6.43
CA ARG A 58 3.41 -2.00 7.13
C ARG A 58 3.17 -3.39 6.58
N SER A 59 4.18 -4.25 6.70
CA SER A 59 4.03 -5.63 6.29
C SER A 59 2.84 -6.25 7.01
N GLY A 60 2.01 -6.96 6.26
CA GLY A 60 0.79 -7.54 6.78
C GLY A 60 0.93 -9.00 7.18
N ALA A 61 2.12 -9.50 7.24
CA ALA A 61 2.34 -10.92 7.57
C ALA A 61 2.20 -11.18 9.06
#